data_f12c5cb6d9a950e4613d894214de412b
#
_entry.id   f12c5cb6d9a950e4613d894214de412b
#
_cell.length_a   1.000
_cell.length_b   1.000
_cell.length_c   1.000
_cell.angle_alpha   90.00
_cell.angle_beta   90.00
_cell.angle_gamma   90.00
#
_symmetry.space_group_name_H-M   'P 1'
#
loop_
_entity.id
_entity.type
_entity.pdbx_description
1 polymer ?
#
loop_
_entity_poly.entity_id
_entity_poly.type
_entity_poly.pdbx_seq_one_letter_code
_entity_poly.pdbx_strand_id
1 'polypeptide(L)'
;LIQKATNTGQSLGGWVFGVYTDATCTKPISGSPFTTPASGKFTITGLVPGTYYVKETSSGIDYWVTDNGVKTVKVEGNSSASVTVTNTQYGYGKIIKKTNTGTNLSGWKFNIYTDSALTKTVTGSPFTTDASGVIVKDLMPGTYYVQEVNESDRLPDWDFDTTVHTLTVTAGTTQSVTFTNTQTGYARIVK
;
A
#
# COMPACT_ATOMS: atom_id res chain seq x y z
N LEU A 1 -26.86 -6.39 -9.69
CA LEU A 1 -26.01 -6.77 -8.57
C LEU A 1 -24.71 -5.96 -8.61
N ILE A 2 -24.38 -5.29 -7.52
CA ILE A 2 -23.04 -4.69 -7.29
C ILE A 2 -22.32 -5.56 -6.28
N GLN A 3 -21.07 -5.91 -6.59
CA GLN A 3 -20.23 -6.75 -5.75
C GLN A 3 -18.94 -6.02 -5.43
N LYS A 4 -18.64 -5.88 -4.15
CA LYS A 4 -17.34 -5.45 -3.64
C LYS A 4 -16.38 -6.63 -3.56
N ALA A 5 -15.18 -6.46 -4.04
CA ALA A 5 -14.07 -7.38 -3.88
C ALA A 5 -12.85 -6.66 -3.30
N THR A 6 -11.97 -7.41 -2.66
CA THR A 6 -10.67 -6.93 -2.18
C THR A 6 -9.61 -7.98 -2.47
N ASN A 7 -8.35 -7.58 -2.56
CA ASN A 7 -7.24 -8.52 -2.75
C ASN A 7 -7.08 -9.51 -1.59
N THR A 8 -7.61 -9.19 -0.40
CA THR A 8 -7.56 -10.05 0.78
C THR A 8 -8.82 -10.90 0.95
N GLY A 9 -9.89 -10.62 0.20
CA GLY A 9 -11.20 -11.24 0.37
C GLY A 9 -11.92 -10.82 1.65
N GLN A 10 -11.38 -9.87 2.41
CA GLN A 10 -11.91 -9.36 3.67
C GLN A 10 -12.40 -7.91 3.52
N SER A 11 -13.06 -7.38 4.57
CA SER A 11 -13.49 -5.97 4.64
C SER A 11 -14.37 -5.56 3.46
N LEU A 12 -15.40 -6.33 3.16
CA LEU A 12 -16.30 -6.12 2.03
C LEU A 12 -17.45 -5.15 2.32
N GLY A 13 -17.75 -4.89 3.59
CA GLY A 13 -18.82 -4.00 4.04
C GLY A 13 -18.36 -2.55 4.24
N GLY A 14 -19.33 -1.61 4.19
CA GLY A 14 -19.09 -0.19 4.49
C GLY A 14 -18.63 0.66 3.29
N TRP A 15 -18.44 0.07 2.12
CA TRP A 15 -18.03 0.79 0.91
C TRP A 15 -19.24 1.49 0.26
N VAL A 16 -19.04 2.72 -0.18
CA VAL A 16 -20.10 3.58 -0.71
C VAL A 16 -20.02 3.69 -2.22
N PHE A 17 -21.16 3.43 -2.89
CA PHE A 17 -21.29 3.45 -4.34
C PHE A 17 -22.37 4.40 -4.81
N GLY A 18 -22.01 5.33 -5.68
CA GLY A 18 -22.96 6.06 -6.50
C GLY A 18 -23.35 5.24 -7.73
N VAL A 19 -24.64 5.26 -8.08
CA VAL A 19 -25.18 4.67 -9.31
C VAL A 19 -25.89 5.72 -10.10
N TYR A 20 -25.57 5.84 -11.39
CA TYR A 20 -25.95 6.96 -12.24
C TYR A 20 -26.49 6.50 -13.58
N THR A 21 -27.29 7.37 -14.20
CA THR A 21 -27.82 7.17 -15.57
C THR A 21 -26.95 7.80 -16.65
N ASP A 22 -25.89 8.52 -16.27
CA ASP A 22 -24.96 9.19 -17.18
C ASP A 22 -23.49 8.87 -16.88
N ALA A 23 -22.64 8.86 -17.91
CA ALA A 23 -21.22 8.51 -17.80
C ALA A 23 -20.41 9.53 -16.98
N THR A 24 -20.90 10.76 -16.86
CA THR A 24 -20.25 11.81 -16.06
C THR A 24 -20.60 11.72 -14.57
N CYS A 25 -21.44 10.75 -14.19
CA CYS A 25 -21.87 10.52 -12.80
C CYS A 25 -22.49 11.75 -12.14
N THR A 26 -23.33 12.48 -12.88
CA THR A 26 -24.03 13.69 -12.41
C THR A 26 -25.50 13.45 -12.12
N LYS A 27 -26.10 12.37 -12.67
CA LYS A 27 -27.52 12.04 -12.54
C LYS A 27 -27.70 10.74 -11.76
N PRO A 28 -27.72 10.79 -10.41
CA PRO A 28 -27.88 9.60 -9.60
C PRO A 28 -29.30 9.00 -9.77
N ILE A 29 -29.40 7.69 -9.66
CA ILE A 29 -30.70 7.03 -9.53
C ILE A 29 -31.28 7.23 -8.13
N SER A 30 -32.59 6.98 -7.99
CA SER A 30 -33.26 7.03 -6.68
C SER A 30 -32.61 6.05 -5.70
N GLY A 31 -32.36 6.51 -4.47
CA GLY A 31 -31.71 5.74 -3.42
C GLY A 31 -30.17 5.73 -3.46
N SER A 32 -29.54 6.28 -4.51
CA SER A 32 -28.07 6.48 -4.53
C SER A 32 -27.65 7.61 -3.56
N PRO A 33 -26.51 7.46 -2.85
CA PRO A 33 -25.56 6.34 -2.88
C PRO A 33 -25.97 5.14 -2.04
N PHE A 34 -25.38 3.98 -2.34
CA PHE A 34 -25.59 2.71 -1.63
C PHE A 34 -24.34 2.31 -0.86
N THR A 35 -24.53 1.71 0.33
CA THR A 35 -23.43 1.19 1.15
C THR A 35 -23.43 -0.34 1.14
N THR A 36 -22.26 -0.97 0.95
CA THR A 36 -22.18 -2.43 0.96
C THR A 36 -22.42 -3.00 2.36
N PRO A 37 -23.23 -4.06 2.49
CA PRO A 37 -23.30 -4.85 3.71
C PRO A 37 -22.03 -5.69 3.91
N ALA A 38 -21.92 -6.39 5.03
CA ALA A 38 -20.76 -7.26 5.33
C ALA A 38 -20.47 -8.30 4.25
N SER A 39 -21.50 -8.75 3.52
CA SER A 39 -21.34 -9.68 2.38
C SER A 39 -20.67 -9.05 1.16
N GLY A 40 -20.54 -7.73 1.12
CA GLY A 40 -20.02 -6.99 -0.03
C GLY A 40 -20.95 -6.96 -1.25
N LYS A 41 -22.18 -7.45 -1.12
CA LYS A 41 -23.10 -7.59 -2.25
C LYS A 41 -24.42 -6.90 -1.96
N PHE A 42 -24.90 -6.10 -2.91
CA PHE A 42 -26.26 -5.57 -2.86
C PHE A 42 -26.89 -5.56 -4.25
N THR A 43 -28.20 -5.71 -4.28
CA THR A 43 -28.98 -5.74 -5.51
C THR A 43 -29.90 -4.54 -5.55
N ILE A 44 -29.91 -3.84 -6.68
CA ILE A 44 -30.87 -2.79 -6.98
C ILE A 44 -31.92 -3.41 -7.89
N THR A 45 -33.17 -3.32 -7.49
CA THR A 45 -34.32 -3.83 -8.25
C THR A 45 -35.12 -2.69 -8.87
N GLY A 46 -35.98 -3.03 -9.85
CA GLY A 46 -36.89 -2.05 -10.49
C GLY A 46 -36.18 -1.08 -11.45
N LEU A 47 -34.97 -1.41 -11.90
CA LEU A 47 -34.28 -0.63 -12.90
C LEU A 47 -34.92 -0.80 -14.28
N VAL A 48 -35.16 0.27 -15.00
CA VAL A 48 -35.55 0.25 -16.40
C VAL A 48 -34.40 -0.26 -17.25
N PRO A 49 -34.65 -1.06 -18.31
CA PRO A 49 -33.57 -1.47 -19.21
C PRO A 49 -32.79 -0.26 -19.75
N GLY A 50 -31.46 -0.35 -19.67
CA GLY A 50 -30.58 0.77 -20.03
C GLY A 50 -29.15 0.58 -19.55
N THR A 51 -28.34 1.58 -19.79
CA THR A 51 -26.94 1.63 -19.35
C THR A 51 -26.83 2.45 -18.06
N TYR A 52 -26.18 1.86 -17.06
CA TYR A 52 -25.92 2.51 -15.77
C TYR A 52 -24.43 2.60 -15.50
N TYR A 53 -24.05 3.56 -14.69
CA TYR A 53 -22.67 3.85 -14.36
C TYR A 53 -22.52 3.78 -12.85
N VAL A 54 -21.57 2.94 -12.40
CA VAL A 54 -21.30 2.68 -11.00
C VAL A 54 -19.93 3.25 -10.66
N LYS A 55 -19.87 4.06 -9.62
CA LYS A 55 -18.63 4.66 -9.13
C LYS A 55 -18.54 4.48 -7.62
N GLU A 56 -17.42 3.94 -7.15
CA GLU A 56 -17.12 3.99 -5.73
C GLU A 56 -16.76 5.41 -5.32
N THR A 57 -17.36 5.87 -4.22
CA THR A 57 -17.14 7.24 -3.70
C THR A 57 -16.35 7.24 -2.39
N SER A 58 -16.06 6.06 -1.83
CA SER A 58 -15.14 5.93 -0.69
C SER A 58 -13.72 6.32 -1.12
N SER A 59 -13.04 7.12 -0.31
CA SER A 59 -11.66 7.55 -0.56
C SER A 59 -10.95 7.90 0.74
N GLY A 60 -9.61 7.96 0.72
CA GLY A 60 -8.81 8.39 1.85
C GLY A 60 -8.85 7.45 3.06
N ILE A 61 -9.08 6.15 2.83
CA ILE A 61 -9.08 5.13 3.88
C ILE A 61 -7.66 4.58 4.00
N ASP A 62 -7.08 4.65 5.20
CA ASP A 62 -5.74 4.13 5.48
C ASP A 62 -5.62 2.66 5.08
N TYR A 63 -4.48 2.31 4.52
CA TYR A 63 -4.15 0.97 3.99
C TYR A 63 -4.95 0.52 2.75
N TRP A 64 -5.71 1.43 2.08
CA TRP A 64 -6.50 1.07 0.92
C TRP A 64 -6.22 1.92 -0.31
N VAL A 65 -6.05 1.24 -1.43
CA VAL A 65 -6.16 1.83 -2.76
C VAL A 65 -7.55 1.48 -3.28
N THR A 66 -8.40 2.51 -3.41
CA THR A 66 -9.79 2.37 -3.87
C THR A 66 -9.87 2.44 -5.39
N ASP A 67 -10.74 1.61 -5.98
CA ASP A 67 -11.06 1.68 -7.41
C ASP A 67 -12.13 2.75 -7.64
N ASN A 68 -11.69 3.97 -7.90
CA ASN A 68 -12.54 5.13 -8.16
C ASN A 68 -12.97 5.23 -9.63
N GLY A 69 -12.64 4.25 -10.45
CA GLY A 69 -13.03 4.18 -11.86
C GLY A 69 -14.54 3.99 -12.04
N VAL A 70 -15.11 4.64 -13.06
CA VAL A 70 -16.51 4.44 -13.43
C VAL A 70 -16.64 3.10 -14.13
N LYS A 71 -17.52 2.23 -13.62
CA LYS A 71 -17.87 0.95 -14.23
C LYS A 71 -19.19 1.05 -14.94
N THR A 72 -19.27 0.55 -16.15
CA THR A 72 -20.50 0.52 -16.96
C THR A 72 -21.19 -0.81 -16.79
N VAL A 73 -22.51 -0.79 -16.56
CA VAL A 73 -23.35 -1.99 -16.50
C VAL A 73 -24.60 -1.80 -17.37
N LYS A 74 -24.84 -2.72 -18.27
CA LYS A 74 -26.04 -2.75 -19.12
C LYS A 74 -27.08 -3.65 -18.47
N VAL A 75 -28.25 -3.10 -18.19
CA VAL A 75 -29.42 -3.82 -17.68
C VAL A 75 -30.37 -4.05 -18.85
N GLU A 76 -30.76 -5.31 -19.07
CA GLU A 76 -31.74 -5.72 -20.11
C GLU A 76 -33.02 -6.16 -19.44
N GLY A 77 -34.13 -6.16 -20.21
CA GLY A 77 -35.44 -6.60 -19.70
C GLY A 77 -35.42 -8.08 -19.28
N ASN A 78 -36.01 -8.37 -18.14
CA ASN A 78 -36.12 -9.74 -17.58
C ASN A 78 -34.76 -10.42 -17.33
N SER A 79 -33.67 -9.65 -17.17
CA SER A 79 -32.34 -10.18 -16.91
C SER A 79 -31.70 -9.54 -15.68
N SER A 80 -30.65 -10.18 -15.17
CA SER A 80 -29.82 -9.62 -14.13
C SER A 80 -28.44 -9.24 -14.71
N ALA A 81 -27.93 -8.08 -14.34
CA ALA A 81 -26.57 -7.66 -14.66
C ALA A 81 -25.76 -7.49 -13.38
N SER A 82 -24.45 -7.66 -13.47
CA SER A 82 -23.54 -7.51 -12.32
C SER A 82 -22.30 -6.71 -12.67
N VAL A 83 -21.77 -6.05 -11.66
CA VAL A 83 -20.48 -5.33 -11.72
C VAL A 83 -19.71 -5.60 -10.45
N THR A 84 -18.39 -5.81 -10.58
CA THR A 84 -17.47 -5.99 -9.46
C THR A 84 -16.51 -4.80 -9.39
N VAL A 85 -16.34 -4.26 -8.19
CA VAL A 85 -15.37 -3.19 -7.89
C VAL A 85 -14.37 -3.73 -6.87
N THR A 86 -13.08 -3.68 -7.21
CA THR A 86 -12.02 -4.30 -6.43
C THR A 86 -11.11 -3.25 -5.82
N ASN A 87 -11.00 -3.21 -4.49
CA ASN A 87 -10.01 -2.41 -3.79
C ASN A 87 -8.82 -3.26 -3.36
N THR A 88 -7.67 -2.61 -3.23
CA THR A 88 -6.44 -3.24 -2.82
C THR A 88 -6.04 -2.75 -1.44
N GLN A 89 -5.90 -3.68 -0.50
CA GLN A 89 -5.35 -3.40 0.82
C GLN A 89 -3.85 -3.62 0.83
N TYR A 90 -3.10 -2.62 1.31
CA TYR A 90 -1.66 -2.70 1.53
C TYR A 90 -1.34 -2.70 3.03
N GLY A 91 -0.07 -2.90 3.38
CA GLY A 91 0.48 -2.67 4.70
C GLY A 91 1.62 -1.66 4.63
N TYR A 92 2.12 -1.20 5.76
CA TYR A 92 3.32 -0.37 5.82
C TYR A 92 4.54 -1.22 6.17
N GLY A 93 5.56 -1.13 5.32
CA GLY A 93 6.92 -1.54 5.63
C GLY A 93 7.69 -0.36 6.22
N LYS A 94 8.21 -0.51 7.45
CA LYS A 94 8.97 0.52 8.15
C LYS A 94 10.42 0.07 8.34
N ILE A 95 11.35 0.89 7.86
CA ILE A 95 12.78 0.72 8.11
C ILE A 95 13.17 1.75 9.17
N ILE A 96 13.87 1.30 10.19
CA ILE A 96 14.34 2.12 11.30
C ILE A 96 15.86 2.07 11.31
N LYS A 97 16.50 3.20 11.10
CA LYS A 97 17.96 3.37 11.25
C LYS A 97 18.30 3.75 12.67
N LYS A 98 19.28 3.06 13.22
CA LYS A 98 19.94 3.39 14.49
C LYS A 98 21.44 3.49 14.30
N THR A 99 22.08 4.22 15.20
CA THR A 99 23.52 4.28 15.35
C THR A 99 23.89 4.08 16.82
N ASN A 100 25.13 3.66 17.10
CA ASN A 100 25.63 3.52 18.47
C ASN A 100 25.67 4.88 19.22
N THR A 101 25.73 5.99 18.52
CA THR A 101 25.73 7.35 19.09
C THR A 101 24.33 7.93 19.26
N GLY A 102 23.30 7.31 18.66
CA GLY A 102 21.93 7.85 18.63
C GLY A 102 21.74 9.08 17.77
N THR A 103 22.77 9.50 17.01
CA THR A 103 22.78 10.65 16.10
C THR A 103 23.08 10.22 14.67
N ASN A 104 23.13 11.19 13.72
CA ASN A 104 23.44 10.92 12.31
C ASN A 104 22.51 9.88 11.67
N LEU A 105 21.20 10.03 11.85
CA LEU A 105 20.19 9.09 11.38
C LEU A 105 19.71 9.38 9.96
N SER A 106 20.01 10.56 9.41
CA SER A 106 19.60 10.99 8.07
C SER A 106 20.59 10.55 7.00
N GLY A 107 20.09 10.32 5.77
CA GLY A 107 20.91 10.11 4.59
C GLY A 107 21.30 8.66 4.31
N TRP A 108 20.93 7.71 5.17
CA TRP A 108 21.19 6.28 4.97
C TRP A 108 20.25 5.72 3.90
N LYS A 109 20.79 4.90 2.98
CA LYS A 109 20.07 4.37 1.84
C LYS A 109 19.77 2.89 2.01
N PHE A 110 18.56 2.48 1.63
CA PHE A 110 18.09 1.11 1.73
C PHE A 110 17.43 0.66 0.45
N ASN A 111 17.82 -0.52 -0.05
CA ASN A 111 17.08 -1.23 -1.07
C ASN A 111 16.03 -2.14 -0.42
N ILE A 112 14.84 -2.17 -1.01
CA ILE A 112 13.79 -3.14 -0.69
C ILE A 112 13.63 -4.04 -1.91
N TYR A 113 13.75 -5.35 -1.72
CA TYR A 113 13.65 -6.34 -2.78
C TYR A 113 12.41 -7.22 -2.58
N THR A 114 11.84 -7.68 -3.69
CA THR A 114 10.71 -8.62 -3.72
C THR A 114 11.14 -10.08 -3.77
N ASP A 115 12.44 -10.36 -3.89
CA ASP A 115 13.02 -11.70 -3.98
C ASP A 115 14.24 -11.85 -3.07
N SER A 116 14.46 -13.06 -2.57
CA SER A 116 15.59 -13.38 -1.68
C SER A 116 16.96 -13.38 -2.37
N ALA A 117 16.97 -13.43 -3.71
CA ALA A 117 18.20 -13.31 -4.51
C ALA A 117 18.65 -11.85 -4.69
N LEU A 118 17.89 -10.87 -4.18
CA LEU A 118 18.16 -9.43 -4.24
C LEU A 118 18.32 -8.91 -5.68
N THR A 119 17.53 -9.44 -6.60
CA THR A 119 17.59 -9.08 -8.02
C THR A 119 16.50 -8.11 -8.45
N LYS A 120 15.37 -8.06 -7.73
CA LYS A 120 14.19 -7.28 -8.10
C LYS A 120 13.86 -6.28 -7.01
N THR A 121 14.21 -5.02 -7.23
CA THR A 121 13.90 -3.95 -6.29
C THR A 121 12.46 -3.48 -6.39
N VAL A 122 11.90 -3.02 -5.26
CA VAL A 122 10.67 -2.22 -5.24
C VAL A 122 10.93 -0.89 -5.94
N THR A 123 9.96 -0.44 -6.73
CA THR A 123 10.05 0.82 -7.48
C THR A 123 10.39 1.99 -6.56
N GLY A 124 11.38 2.77 -6.94
CA GLY A 124 11.89 3.91 -6.17
C GLY A 124 13.03 3.59 -5.21
N SER A 125 13.44 2.29 -5.09
CA SER A 125 14.68 1.95 -4.38
C SER A 125 15.92 2.53 -5.09
N PRO A 126 16.96 2.95 -4.36
CA PRO A 126 17.05 2.96 -2.89
C PRO A 126 16.27 4.09 -2.24
N PHE A 127 15.73 3.83 -1.06
CA PHE A 127 15.06 4.84 -0.23
C PHE A 127 16.03 5.40 0.81
N THR A 128 15.87 6.69 1.12
CA THR A 128 16.79 7.40 2.02
C THR A 128 16.09 7.81 3.32
N THR A 129 16.77 7.63 4.46
CA THR A 129 16.26 8.05 5.77
C THR A 129 16.24 9.58 5.91
N ASP A 130 15.22 10.07 6.59
CA ASP A 130 15.11 11.45 7.06
C ASP A 130 15.87 11.67 8.39
N ALA A 131 15.70 12.84 9.03
CA ALA A 131 16.32 13.16 10.30
C ALA A 131 15.86 12.25 11.46
N SER A 132 14.70 11.63 11.35
CA SER A 132 14.20 10.66 12.34
C SER A 132 14.82 9.26 12.18
N GLY A 133 15.53 9.02 11.09
CA GLY A 133 16.09 7.72 10.75
C GLY A 133 15.03 6.72 10.25
N VAL A 134 13.89 7.19 9.75
CA VAL A 134 12.77 6.32 9.41
C VAL A 134 12.43 6.42 7.93
N ILE A 135 12.11 5.26 7.34
CA ILE A 135 11.46 5.14 6.04
C ILE A 135 10.16 4.37 6.24
N VAL A 136 9.05 4.87 5.69
CA VAL A 136 7.77 4.15 5.64
C VAL A 136 7.34 4.01 4.19
N LYS A 137 6.95 2.80 3.78
CA LYS A 137 6.50 2.49 2.42
C LYS A 137 5.23 1.66 2.42
N ASP A 138 4.31 2.04 1.54
CA ASP A 138 3.14 1.25 1.20
C ASP A 138 3.61 0.04 0.40
N LEU A 139 3.35 -1.15 0.90
CA LEU A 139 3.75 -2.40 0.28
C LEU A 139 2.57 -3.36 0.23
N MET A 140 2.46 -4.09 -0.86
CA MET A 140 1.50 -5.19 -0.94
C MET A 140 1.82 -6.25 0.12
N PRO A 141 0.82 -6.95 0.67
CA PRO A 141 1.09 -8.08 1.57
C PRO A 141 2.04 -9.08 0.92
N GLY A 142 3.09 -9.45 1.66
CA GLY A 142 4.13 -10.34 1.14
C GLY A 142 5.42 -10.25 1.93
N THR A 143 6.42 -11.01 1.48
CA THR A 143 7.76 -11.01 2.07
C THR A 143 8.71 -10.18 1.22
N TYR A 144 9.42 -9.29 1.87
CA TYR A 144 10.42 -8.40 1.29
C TYR A 144 11.76 -8.61 1.97
N TYR A 145 12.81 -8.25 1.27
CA TYR A 145 14.19 -8.33 1.75
C TYR A 145 14.79 -6.94 1.70
N VAL A 146 15.24 -6.46 2.84
CA VAL A 146 15.77 -5.10 3.01
C VAL A 146 17.26 -5.18 3.23
N GLN A 147 18.01 -4.38 2.50
CA GLN A 147 19.46 -4.29 2.62
C GLN A 147 19.89 -2.83 2.64
N GLU A 148 20.78 -2.49 3.56
CA GLU A 148 21.43 -1.19 3.56
C GLU A 148 22.43 -1.10 2.39
N VAL A 149 22.45 0.05 1.73
CA VAL A 149 23.45 0.32 0.68
C VAL A 149 24.78 0.62 1.37
N ASN A 150 25.78 -0.20 1.07
CA ASN A 150 27.12 0.01 1.63
C ASN A 150 27.76 1.27 0.98
N GLU A 151 28.02 2.26 1.78
CA GLU A 151 28.69 3.51 1.40
C GLU A 151 30.02 3.69 2.17
N SER A 152 30.68 2.60 2.56
CA SER A 152 31.93 2.62 3.35
C SER A 152 33.05 3.49 2.75
N ASP A 153 33.13 3.56 1.41
CA ASP A 153 34.10 4.43 0.73
C ASP A 153 33.84 5.93 0.99
N ARG A 154 32.57 6.31 1.19
CA ARG A 154 32.13 7.66 1.50
C ARG A 154 32.12 7.95 3.01
N LEU A 155 31.92 6.94 3.81
CA LEU A 155 31.76 7.00 5.27
C LEU A 155 32.71 6.01 5.95
N PRO A 156 34.05 6.24 5.88
CA PRO A 156 35.06 5.27 6.34
C PRO A 156 35.05 5.05 7.86
N ASP A 157 34.46 5.98 8.62
CA ASP A 157 34.38 5.88 10.08
C ASP A 157 33.12 5.14 10.56
N TRP A 158 32.44 4.42 9.63
CA TRP A 158 31.23 3.69 9.96
C TRP A 158 31.36 2.21 9.60
N ASP A 159 30.94 1.37 10.54
CA ASP A 159 30.72 -0.05 10.34
C ASP A 159 29.25 -0.27 10.06
N PHE A 160 28.93 -0.76 8.84
CA PHE A 160 27.57 -0.88 8.29
C PHE A 160 26.93 -2.21 8.71
N ASP A 161 25.63 -2.19 8.96
CA ASP A 161 24.83 -3.43 9.05
C ASP A 161 24.64 -4.00 7.63
N THR A 162 25.47 -4.97 7.28
CA THR A 162 25.45 -5.65 5.97
C THR A 162 24.41 -6.77 5.90
N THR A 163 23.66 -7.01 6.97
CA THR A 163 22.67 -8.08 7.05
C THR A 163 21.48 -7.77 6.13
N VAL A 164 20.99 -8.81 5.45
CA VAL A 164 19.71 -8.73 4.75
C VAL A 164 18.58 -9.05 5.74
N HIS A 165 17.73 -8.08 6.00
CA HIS A 165 16.60 -8.25 6.91
C HIS A 165 15.35 -8.65 6.16
N THR A 166 14.63 -9.67 6.65
CA THR A 166 13.34 -10.06 6.11
C THR A 166 12.22 -9.22 6.72
N LEU A 167 11.40 -8.60 5.88
CA LEU A 167 10.25 -7.79 6.25
C LEU A 167 8.97 -8.45 5.70
N THR A 168 8.18 -9.08 6.57
CA THR A 168 6.89 -9.66 6.18
C THR A 168 5.78 -8.64 6.39
N VAL A 169 5.23 -8.12 5.30
CA VAL A 169 4.16 -7.11 5.31
C VAL A 169 2.80 -7.80 5.33
N THR A 170 1.96 -7.43 6.28
CA THR A 170 0.59 -7.90 6.41
C THR A 170 -0.38 -6.76 6.10
N ALA A 171 -1.45 -7.05 5.37
CA ALA A 171 -2.49 -6.07 5.02
C ALA A 171 -3.04 -5.35 6.26
N GLY A 172 -3.19 -4.03 6.18
CA GLY A 172 -3.76 -3.21 7.25
C GLY A 172 -2.88 -3.04 8.48
N THR A 173 -1.60 -3.41 8.41
CA THR A 173 -0.68 -3.30 9.56
C THR A 173 0.63 -2.63 9.16
N THR A 174 1.39 -2.19 10.18
CA THR A 174 2.77 -1.72 10.02
C THR A 174 3.72 -2.78 10.56
N GLN A 175 4.67 -3.19 9.74
CA GLN A 175 5.76 -4.09 10.12
C GLN A 175 7.09 -3.36 10.01
N SER A 176 8.08 -3.69 10.85
CA SER A 176 9.34 -2.97 10.87
C SER A 176 10.57 -3.86 10.92
N VAL A 177 11.66 -3.37 10.35
CA VAL A 177 13.03 -3.87 10.52
C VAL A 177 13.93 -2.74 11.00
N THR A 178 14.97 -3.08 11.76
CA THR A 178 15.92 -2.11 12.32
C THR A 178 17.32 -2.43 11.87
N PHE A 179 18.05 -1.43 11.40
CA PHE A 179 19.46 -1.49 11.05
C PHE A 179 20.26 -0.62 12.01
N THR A 180 21.38 -1.14 12.51
CA THR A 180 22.23 -0.42 13.46
C THR A 180 23.65 -0.35 12.92
N ASN A 181 24.14 0.87 12.66
CA ASN A 181 25.54 1.10 12.30
C ASN A 181 26.33 1.61 13.51
N THR A 182 27.61 1.26 13.51
CA THR A 182 28.53 1.68 14.56
C THR A 182 29.51 2.70 14.01
N GLN A 183 29.53 3.90 14.62
CA GLN A 183 30.57 4.86 14.35
C GLN A 183 31.84 4.43 15.10
N THR A 184 32.92 4.32 14.37
CA THR A 184 34.23 3.93 14.90
C THR A 184 35.10 5.19 15.11
N GLY A 185 36.12 5.08 15.92
CA GLY A 185 37.07 6.14 16.16
C GLY A 185 38.48 5.60 16.16
N TYR A 186 39.46 6.46 16.02
CA TYR A 186 40.89 6.12 16.03
C TYR A 186 41.57 6.57 17.29
N ALA A 187 42.37 5.68 17.87
CA ALA A 187 43.34 6.06 18.92
C ALA A 187 44.74 6.19 18.31
N ARG A 188 45.36 7.37 18.44
CA ARG A 188 46.76 7.55 18.07
C ARG A 188 47.62 7.44 19.33
N ILE A 189 48.52 6.48 19.35
CA ILE A 189 49.52 6.32 20.38
C ILE A 189 50.78 7.06 19.91
N VAL A 190 51.21 8.07 20.68
CA VAL A 190 52.46 8.81 20.42
C VAL A 190 53.46 8.38 21.48
N LYS A 191 54.65 7.94 21.05
CA LYS A 191 55.75 7.57 21.90
C LYS A 191 56.61 8.83 22.22
#